data_30e1d9971650e202b1a227e10357c5cd
#
_entry.id   30e1d9971650e202b1a227e10357c5cd
#
_cell.length_a   1.000
_cell.length_b   1.000
_cell.length_c   1.000
_cell.angle_alpha   90.00
_cell.angle_beta   90.00
_cell.angle_gamma   90.00
#
_symmetry.space_group_name_H-M   'P 1'
#
loop_
_entity.id
_entity.type
_entity.pdbx_description
1 polymer ?
#
loop_
_entity_poly.entity_id
_entity_poly.type
_entity_poly.pdbx_seq_one_letter_code
_entity_poly.pdbx_strand_id
1 'polypeptide(L)'
;MQKNIAFAALLALLLLGCDTASQEPAPPVAPAKTDFIRGADLSFLPEIEAAGAVFYDRAGQPKDALSIFQENGCNAVRIRAWHTPATVHSGTAEVVALAQRVRAKGMKVWLDIHYSDTWADPGQQAKPAAWAALDFAALQTAVYTYTKDLLAQVRPDLVQIGNETNNGFLWPTGNYGTNPSQFAMLLKSGIRAAREHDPKMKVMIHHAGMGGAEAYFKFMKTNQIDYDIIGLSHYPKWHGKSLDSLAAVMLRLADAHEKDINVCEIAYPFTSGWNDNTNNIVGDNDLVLPAYPATQEGQKAFLLRLRTLVEKNRRGMGFCYWAPDWVAFKGKNATDGSAWENQAQFDFQNKALPSMELYKQ
;
A
#
# COMPACT_ATOMS: atom_id res chain seq x y z
N MET A 1 25.95 -58.63 -77.37
CA MET A 1 24.72 -57.90 -77.04
C MET A 1 24.94 -57.26 -75.66
N GLN A 2 25.48 -56.05 -75.62
CA GLN A 2 25.74 -55.30 -74.41
C GLN A 2 24.71 -54.19 -74.29
N LYS A 3 23.98 -54.12 -73.19
CA LYS A 3 23.08 -52.99 -72.89
C LYS A 3 23.76 -52.06 -71.89
N ASN A 4 23.99 -50.87 -72.31
CA ASN A 4 24.48 -49.74 -71.50
C ASN A 4 23.33 -49.22 -70.63
N ILE A 5 23.56 -49.12 -69.32
CA ILE A 5 22.70 -48.40 -68.39
C ILE A 5 23.41 -47.12 -67.94
N ALA A 6 22.82 -46.00 -68.33
CA ALA A 6 23.29 -44.68 -67.96
C ALA A 6 22.73 -44.37 -66.51
N PHE A 7 23.61 -43.98 -65.60
CA PHE A 7 23.25 -43.46 -64.31
C PHE A 7 23.11 -41.93 -64.40
N ALA A 8 21.90 -41.43 -64.16
CA ALA A 8 21.65 -40.01 -63.98
C ALA A 8 21.83 -39.64 -62.52
N ALA A 9 22.80 -38.81 -62.21
CA ALA A 9 23.00 -38.25 -60.88
C ALA A 9 22.07 -37.05 -60.68
N LEU A 10 21.14 -37.17 -59.75
CA LEU A 10 20.25 -36.08 -59.35
C LEU A 10 20.91 -35.29 -58.22
N LEU A 11 21.29 -34.03 -58.53
CA LEU A 11 21.88 -33.08 -57.58
C LEU A 11 20.73 -32.38 -56.82
N ALA A 12 20.49 -32.71 -55.55
CA ALA A 12 19.54 -32.03 -54.71
C ALA A 12 20.19 -30.77 -54.09
N LEU A 13 19.78 -29.60 -54.54
CA LEU A 13 20.11 -28.33 -53.86
C LEU A 13 19.28 -28.21 -52.60
N LEU A 14 19.92 -28.30 -51.44
CA LEU A 14 19.36 -27.89 -50.15
C LEU A 14 19.40 -26.36 -50.04
N LEU A 15 18.26 -25.72 -50.23
CA LEU A 15 18.06 -24.31 -49.85
C LEU A 15 17.90 -24.22 -48.35
N LEU A 16 18.91 -23.79 -47.62
CA LEU A 16 18.83 -23.34 -46.25
C LEU A 16 18.10 -21.99 -46.22
N GLY A 17 16.79 -22.03 -45.95
CA GLY A 17 16.01 -20.84 -45.62
C GLY A 17 16.40 -20.38 -44.24
N CYS A 18 17.08 -19.24 -44.10
CA CYS A 18 17.17 -18.51 -42.85
C CYS A 18 15.81 -17.91 -42.54
N ASP A 19 15.05 -18.53 -41.63
CA ASP A 19 13.91 -17.88 -40.98
C ASP A 19 14.43 -16.75 -40.09
N THR A 20 14.47 -15.54 -40.60
CA THR A 20 14.58 -14.34 -39.78
C THR A 20 13.22 -14.14 -39.10
N ALA A 21 13.07 -14.69 -37.90
CA ALA A 21 11.95 -14.34 -37.04
C ALA A 21 11.99 -12.80 -36.84
N SER A 22 11.08 -12.10 -37.49
CA SER A 22 10.83 -10.70 -37.25
C SER A 22 10.35 -10.55 -35.79
N GLN A 23 11.22 -10.07 -34.90
CA GLN A 23 10.79 -9.62 -33.58
C GLN A 23 9.79 -8.47 -33.81
N GLU A 24 8.52 -8.72 -33.42
CA GLU A 24 7.56 -7.63 -33.31
C GLU A 24 8.17 -6.55 -32.39
N PRO A 25 8.11 -5.27 -32.80
CA PRO A 25 8.60 -4.18 -31.97
C PRO A 25 7.81 -4.21 -30.64
N ALA A 26 8.53 -4.16 -29.53
CA ALA A 26 7.92 -4.06 -28.21
C ALA A 26 6.88 -2.92 -28.22
N PRO A 27 5.68 -3.14 -27.66
CA PRO A 27 4.65 -2.10 -27.63
C PRO A 27 5.22 -0.84 -26.98
N PRO A 28 4.86 0.36 -27.47
CA PRO A 28 5.38 1.60 -26.95
C PRO A 28 5.10 1.69 -25.45
N VAL A 29 6.14 1.99 -24.66
CA VAL A 29 6.02 2.21 -23.23
C VAL A 29 5.08 3.41 -23.06
N ALA A 30 3.95 3.19 -22.40
CA ALA A 30 3.02 4.27 -22.08
C ALA A 30 3.77 5.38 -21.33
N PRO A 31 3.52 6.67 -21.63
CA PRO A 31 4.19 7.77 -20.95
C PRO A 31 3.97 7.65 -19.44
N ALA A 32 5.00 7.91 -18.64
CA ALA A 32 4.94 7.86 -17.19
C ALA A 32 3.78 8.75 -16.70
N LYS A 33 2.89 8.19 -15.87
CA LYS A 33 1.78 8.95 -15.27
C LYS A 33 2.38 10.01 -14.36
N THR A 34 2.18 11.28 -14.64
CA THR A 34 2.79 12.41 -13.92
C THR A 34 2.45 12.45 -12.42
N ASP A 35 1.32 11.84 -12.03
CA ASP A 35 0.83 11.81 -10.64
C ASP A 35 0.95 10.44 -9.96
N PHE A 36 1.80 9.54 -10.50
CA PHE A 36 1.97 8.21 -9.93
C PHE A 36 2.55 8.27 -8.51
N ILE A 37 1.81 7.75 -7.54
CA ILE A 37 2.19 7.71 -6.12
C ILE A 37 3.17 6.56 -5.88
N ARG A 38 4.34 6.90 -5.33
CA ARG A 38 5.33 5.98 -4.80
C ARG A 38 5.41 6.23 -3.31
N GLY A 39 4.47 5.61 -2.58
CA GLY A 39 4.20 5.89 -1.18
C GLY A 39 4.94 4.99 -0.21
N ALA A 40 5.18 5.51 0.98
CA ALA A 40 5.62 4.79 2.18
C ALA A 40 4.74 5.20 3.36
N ASP A 41 4.24 4.24 4.14
CA ASP A 41 3.60 4.53 5.42
C ASP A 41 4.66 4.59 6.50
N LEU A 42 4.90 5.79 7.03
CA LEU A 42 5.93 6.06 8.03
C LEU A 42 5.32 6.47 9.38
N SER A 43 4.16 5.91 9.68
CA SER A 43 3.42 6.23 10.91
C SER A 43 4.15 5.81 12.19
N PHE A 44 5.09 4.88 12.11
CA PHE A 44 5.93 4.48 13.24
C PHE A 44 7.18 5.33 13.42
N LEU A 45 7.57 6.10 12.42
CA LEU A 45 8.83 6.84 12.44
C LEU A 45 9.04 7.71 13.68
N PRO A 46 8.04 8.49 14.16
CA PRO A 46 8.22 9.29 15.37
C PRO A 46 8.53 8.47 16.61
N GLU A 47 7.88 7.31 16.79
CA GLU A 47 8.12 6.40 17.91
C GLU A 47 9.51 5.79 17.86
N ILE A 48 9.92 5.35 16.68
CA ILE A 48 11.23 4.73 16.44
C ILE A 48 12.36 5.73 16.68
N GLU A 49 12.22 6.97 16.18
CA GLU A 49 13.17 8.04 16.41
C GLU A 49 13.24 8.46 17.88
N ALA A 50 12.08 8.53 18.57
CA ALA A 50 12.02 8.84 20.00
C ALA A 50 12.72 7.80 20.87
N ALA A 51 12.77 6.54 20.40
CA ALA A 51 13.54 5.47 21.03
C ALA A 51 15.05 5.53 20.73
N GLY A 52 15.50 6.51 19.91
CA GLY A 52 16.92 6.73 19.61
C GLY A 52 17.46 5.88 18.43
N ALA A 53 16.60 5.26 17.62
CA ALA A 53 17.05 4.53 16.45
C ALA A 53 17.66 5.50 15.41
N VAL A 54 18.77 5.08 14.82
CA VAL A 54 19.45 5.81 13.74
C VAL A 54 19.33 4.99 12.46
N PHE A 55 18.94 5.66 11.38
CA PHE A 55 18.89 5.06 10.05
C PHE A 55 20.13 5.41 9.24
N TYR A 56 20.49 4.51 8.34
CA TYR A 56 21.66 4.66 7.47
C TYR A 56 21.23 4.52 6.00
N ASP A 57 21.81 5.35 5.15
CA ASP A 57 21.62 5.21 3.71
C ASP A 57 22.34 3.95 3.16
N ARG A 58 22.24 3.68 1.86
CA ARG A 58 22.87 2.53 1.21
C ARG A 58 24.42 2.56 1.27
N ALA A 59 25.01 3.74 1.45
CA ALA A 59 26.46 3.88 1.66
C ALA A 59 26.87 3.65 3.13
N GLY A 60 25.89 3.46 4.04
CA GLY A 60 26.13 3.29 5.47
C GLY A 60 26.38 4.60 6.21
N GLN A 61 25.96 5.75 5.64
CA GLN A 61 26.04 7.02 6.32
C GLN A 61 24.75 7.28 7.11
N PRO A 62 24.83 7.77 8.37
CA PRO A 62 23.66 8.10 9.16
C PRO A 62 22.88 9.24 8.48
N LYS A 63 21.57 9.05 8.35
CA LYS A 63 20.71 10.00 7.63
C LYS A 63 19.28 9.93 8.16
N ASP A 64 18.59 11.08 8.16
CA ASP A 64 17.15 11.18 8.42
C ASP A 64 16.35 10.27 7.49
N ALA A 65 15.45 9.44 8.05
CA ALA A 65 14.71 8.44 7.29
C ALA A 65 13.87 9.07 6.17
N LEU A 66 13.19 10.19 6.42
CA LEU A 66 12.42 10.89 5.38
C LEU A 66 13.30 11.31 4.19
N SER A 67 14.55 11.72 4.47
CA SER A 67 15.53 12.03 3.41
C SER A 67 15.91 10.77 2.63
N ILE A 68 16.12 9.63 3.30
CA ILE A 68 16.44 8.37 2.62
C ILE A 68 15.31 8.00 1.66
N PHE A 69 14.04 8.04 2.10
CA PHE A 69 12.90 7.74 1.23
C PHE A 69 12.78 8.71 0.07
N GLN A 70 12.88 10.02 0.34
CA GLN A 70 12.77 11.06 -0.68
C GLN A 70 13.86 10.95 -1.76
N GLU A 71 15.12 10.76 -1.37
CA GLU A 71 16.25 10.59 -2.30
C GLU A 71 16.15 9.32 -3.15
N ASN A 72 15.48 8.28 -2.66
CA ASN A 72 15.18 7.08 -3.44
C ASN A 72 13.95 7.23 -4.34
N GLY A 73 13.25 8.38 -4.31
CA GLY A 73 12.14 8.70 -5.21
C GLY A 73 10.74 8.48 -4.62
N CYS A 74 10.63 8.20 -3.30
CA CYS A 74 9.36 8.27 -2.59
C CYS A 74 8.79 9.69 -2.72
N ASN A 75 7.51 9.81 -3.08
CA ASN A 75 6.88 11.10 -3.32
C ASN A 75 5.63 11.35 -2.48
N ALA A 76 5.23 10.37 -1.66
CA ALA A 76 4.12 10.50 -0.73
C ALA A 76 4.38 9.70 0.54
N VAL A 77 4.00 10.24 1.69
CA VAL A 77 4.04 9.54 2.97
C VAL A 77 2.63 9.40 3.51
N ARG A 78 2.21 8.15 3.73
CA ARG A 78 0.96 7.82 4.41
C ARG A 78 1.18 7.93 5.91
N ILE A 79 0.24 8.58 6.60
CA ILE A 79 0.29 8.84 8.04
C ILE A 79 -1.04 8.43 8.65
N ARG A 80 -1.00 7.46 9.54
CA ARG A 80 -2.14 6.96 10.30
C ARG A 80 -2.54 7.97 11.38
N ALA A 81 -3.86 8.20 11.55
CA ALA A 81 -4.41 9.01 12.62
C ALA A 81 -5.40 8.22 13.48
N TRP A 82 -5.14 8.18 14.79
CA TRP A 82 -6.06 7.70 15.82
C TRP A 82 -6.72 8.86 16.54
N HIS A 83 -7.94 8.65 17.03
CA HIS A 83 -8.73 9.71 17.66
C HIS A 83 -8.16 10.14 19.02
N THR A 84 -8.10 9.24 19.96
CA THR A 84 -7.58 9.48 21.31
C THR A 84 -6.75 8.26 21.74
N PRO A 85 -5.55 8.06 21.18
CA PRO A 85 -4.74 6.90 21.50
C PRO A 85 -4.25 6.91 22.94
N ALA A 86 -3.95 5.72 23.49
CA ALA A 86 -3.44 5.56 24.86
C ALA A 86 -2.04 6.19 25.05
N THR A 87 -1.29 6.38 23.96
CA THR A 87 0.02 7.05 23.94
C THR A 87 -0.06 8.29 23.05
N VAL A 88 1.04 9.02 22.89
CA VAL A 88 1.10 10.16 21.95
C VAL A 88 1.12 9.72 20.49
N HIS A 89 1.46 8.44 20.24
CA HIS A 89 1.70 7.93 18.89
C HIS A 89 0.40 7.82 18.07
N SER A 90 0.49 8.26 16.83
CA SER A 90 -0.64 8.41 15.89
C SER A 90 -1.74 9.36 16.37
N GLY A 91 -1.54 10.10 17.46
CA GLY A 91 -2.43 11.18 17.89
C GLY A 91 -2.25 12.44 17.03
N THR A 92 -3.25 13.32 17.05
CA THR A 92 -3.31 14.50 16.16
C THR A 92 -2.02 15.34 16.18
N ALA A 93 -1.43 15.59 17.34
CA ALA A 93 -0.22 16.43 17.44
C ALA A 93 0.98 15.80 16.71
N GLU A 94 1.21 14.50 16.89
CA GLU A 94 2.28 13.77 16.22
C GLU A 94 2.04 13.70 14.70
N VAL A 95 0.81 13.40 14.29
CA VAL A 95 0.39 13.37 12.88
C VAL A 95 0.66 14.71 12.18
N VAL A 96 0.31 15.83 12.84
CA VAL A 96 0.56 17.18 12.34
C VAL A 96 2.06 17.46 12.21
N ALA A 97 2.85 17.11 13.24
CA ALA A 97 4.30 17.32 13.22
C ALA A 97 4.98 16.49 12.11
N LEU A 98 4.60 15.21 11.95
CA LEU A 98 5.12 14.36 10.88
C LEU A 98 4.72 14.91 9.50
N ALA A 99 3.47 15.32 9.31
CA ALA A 99 2.99 15.92 8.07
C ALA A 99 3.77 17.18 7.68
N GLN A 100 4.15 18.02 8.66
CA GLN A 100 5.01 19.18 8.41
C GLN A 100 6.41 18.78 7.93
N ARG A 101 7.02 17.77 8.56
CA ARG A 101 8.32 17.21 8.14
C ARG A 101 8.27 16.66 6.73
N VAL A 102 7.22 15.90 6.38
CA VAL A 102 6.99 15.33 5.04
C VAL A 102 6.92 16.44 3.99
N ARG A 103 6.12 17.49 4.23
CA ARG A 103 6.04 18.64 3.31
C ARG A 103 7.36 19.38 3.17
N ALA A 104 8.13 19.51 4.25
CA ALA A 104 9.45 20.15 4.19
C ALA A 104 10.44 19.40 3.28
N LYS A 105 10.20 18.08 3.04
CA LYS A 105 10.94 17.28 2.06
C LYS A 105 10.35 17.32 0.64
N GLY A 106 9.29 18.10 0.40
CA GLY A 106 8.62 18.16 -0.90
C GLY A 106 7.78 16.92 -1.26
N MET A 107 7.47 16.07 -0.28
CA MET A 107 6.62 14.90 -0.47
C MET A 107 5.16 15.21 -0.16
N LYS A 108 4.23 14.49 -0.80
CA LYS A 108 2.81 14.57 -0.53
C LYS A 108 2.48 13.93 0.81
N VAL A 109 1.49 14.51 1.52
CA VAL A 109 0.93 13.95 2.75
C VAL A 109 -0.33 13.18 2.41
N TRP A 110 -0.35 11.91 2.76
CA TRP A 110 -1.52 11.04 2.66
C TRP A 110 -2.01 10.72 4.06
N LEU A 111 -3.17 11.25 4.43
CA LEU A 111 -3.76 11.06 5.75
C LEU A 111 -4.67 9.83 5.75
N ASP A 112 -4.40 8.88 6.64
CA ASP A 112 -5.22 7.70 6.89
C ASP A 112 -5.95 7.81 8.22
N ILE A 113 -7.28 7.99 8.18
CA ILE A 113 -8.09 8.21 9.38
C ILE A 113 -8.73 6.89 9.81
N HIS A 114 -8.28 6.32 10.93
CA HIS A 114 -8.83 5.06 11.44
C HIS A 114 -10.21 5.20 12.12
N TYR A 115 -10.57 6.38 12.61
CA TYR A 115 -11.78 6.61 13.42
C TYR A 115 -11.87 5.68 14.62
N SER A 116 -10.76 5.42 15.25
CA SER A 116 -10.58 4.57 16.42
C SER A 116 -9.48 5.14 17.31
N ASP A 117 -9.41 4.71 18.58
CA ASP A 117 -8.31 5.06 19.47
C ASP A 117 -7.09 4.13 19.30
N THR A 118 -7.22 3.12 18.45
CA THR A 118 -6.22 2.09 18.18
C THR A 118 -6.37 1.56 16.76
N TRP A 119 -5.72 0.43 16.48
CA TRP A 119 -5.81 -0.26 15.19
C TRP A 119 -7.27 -0.46 14.74
N ALA A 120 -7.51 -0.20 13.46
CA ALA A 120 -8.74 -0.52 12.78
C ALA A 120 -8.40 -1.35 11.54
N ASP A 121 -8.93 -2.56 11.45
CA ASP A 121 -8.70 -3.53 10.39
C ASP A 121 -9.98 -4.39 10.19
N PRO A 122 -10.03 -5.35 9.24
CA PRO A 122 -11.24 -6.14 9.01
C PRO A 122 -11.74 -6.94 10.22
N GLY A 123 -10.89 -7.18 11.23
CA GLY A 123 -11.22 -7.90 12.46
C GLY A 123 -11.62 -6.99 13.62
N GLN A 124 -11.30 -5.70 13.56
CA GLN A 124 -11.56 -4.75 14.65
C GLN A 124 -11.77 -3.32 14.13
N GLN A 125 -12.92 -2.76 14.43
CA GLN A 125 -13.35 -1.43 13.99
C GLN A 125 -14.08 -0.70 15.12
N ALA A 126 -13.45 -0.68 16.30
CA ALA A 126 -14.06 -0.11 17.50
C ALA A 126 -14.22 1.41 17.40
N LYS A 127 -15.36 1.93 17.87
CA LYS A 127 -15.53 3.37 18.05
C LYS A 127 -14.50 3.91 19.05
N PRO A 128 -14.04 5.16 18.88
CA PRO A 128 -13.35 5.87 19.97
C PRO A 128 -14.16 5.83 21.27
N ALA A 129 -13.49 5.68 22.41
CA ALA A 129 -14.16 5.67 23.71
C ALA A 129 -15.04 6.91 23.92
N ALA A 130 -14.59 8.08 23.47
CA ALA A 130 -15.34 9.33 23.52
C ALA A 130 -16.67 9.29 22.73
N TRP A 131 -16.82 8.36 21.78
CA TRP A 131 -18.01 8.24 20.92
C TRP A 131 -18.88 7.03 21.30
N ALA A 132 -18.51 6.28 22.33
CA ALA A 132 -19.18 5.02 22.68
C ALA A 132 -20.68 5.19 22.94
N ALA A 133 -21.08 6.28 23.64
CA ALA A 133 -22.45 6.58 24.02
C ALA A 133 -23.25 7.43 23.00
N LEU A 134 -22.63 7.81 21.88
CA LEU A 134 -23.31 8.64 20.88
C LEU A 134 -24.39 7.83 20.14
N ASP A 135 -25.56 8.43 19.99
CA ASP A 135 -26.55 7.94 19.05
C ASP A 135 -26.06 8.12 17.60
N PHE A 136 -26.83 7.62 16.64
CA PHE A 136 -26.40 7.62 15.26
C PHE A 136 -26.23 9.04 14.67
N ALA A 137 -27.13 9.97 14.99
CA ALA A 137 -27.04 11.35 14.48
C ALA A 137 -25.86 12.11 15.07
N ALA A 138 -25.62 11.94 16.37
CA ALA A 138 -24.46 12.50 17.04
C ALA A 138 -23.15 11.87 16.53
N LEU A 139 -23.13 10.55 16.25
CA LEU A 139 -21.97 9.89 15.68
C LEU A 139 -21.63 10.39 14.26
N GLN A 140 -22.62 10.62 13.40
CA GLN A 140 -22.41 11.25 12.09
C GLN A 140 -21.78 12.65 12.22
N THR A 141 -22.27 13.44 13.19
CA THR A 141 -21.72 14.76 13.48
C THR A 141 -20.28 14.66 14.00
N ALA A 142 -19.99 13.70 14.87
CA ALA A 142 -18.65 13.47 15.41
C ALA A 142 -17.65 13.09 14.28
N VAL A 143 -18.03 12.17 13.39
CA VAL A 143 -17.23 11.80 12.22
C VAL A 143 -16.93 13.02 11.34
N TYR A 144 -17.95 13.79 11.02
CA TYR A 144 -17.80 15.00 10.21
C TYR A 144 -16.87 16.02 10.88
N THR A 145 -17.10 16.35 12.15
CA THR A 145 -16.34 17.38 12.87
C THR A 145 -14.88 16.96 13.04
N TYR A 146 -14.64 15.72 13.49
CA TYR A 146 -13.27 15.19 13.64
C TYR A 146 -12.51 15.21 12.32
N THR A 147 -13.14 14.75 11.23
CA THR A 147 -12.50 14.78 9.91
C THR A 147 -12.15 16.21 9.51
N LYS A 148 -13.09 17.14 9.65
CA LYS A 148 -12.90 18.56 9.31
C LYS A 148 -11.73 19.18 10.10
N ASP A 149 -11.71 18.95 11.41
CA ASP A 149 -10.69 19.52 12.30
C ASP A 149 -9.30 18.93 12.01
N LEU A 150 -9.25 17.63 11.72
CA LEU A 150 -7.99 16.95 11.39
C LEU A 150 -7.46 17.43 10.02
N LEU A 151 -8.31 17.57 9.01
CA LEU A 151 -7.93 18.10 7.71
C LEU A 151 -7.40 19.55 7.79
N ALA A 152 -8.04 20.39 8.58
CA ALA A 152 -7.60 21.77 8.78
C ALA A 152 -6.19 21.86 9.40
N GLN A 153 -5.86 20.94 10.31
CA GLN A 153 -4.56 20.90 10.99
C GLN A 153 -3.48 20.21 10.15
N VAL A 154 -3.79 19.05 9.56
CA VAL A 154 -2.85 18.21 8.80
C VAL A 154 -2.62 18.75 7.40
N ARG A 155 -3.65 19.28 6.72
CA ARG A 155 -3.63 19.78 5.33
C ARG A 155 -3.08 18.74 4.35
N PRO A 156 -3.66 17.55 4.27
CA PRO A 156 -3.15 16.47 3.42
C PRO A 156 -3.41 16.74 1.94
N ASP A 157 -2.63 16.09 1.05
CA ASP A 157 -2.85 16.10 -0.40
C ASP A 157 -3.90 15.06 -0.82
N LEU A 158 -4.06 14.01 -0.01
CA LEU A 158 -5.11 13.01 -0.16
C LEU A 158 -5.53 12.46 1.21
N VAL A 159 -6.79 12.07 1.35
CA VAL A 159 -7.34 11.52 2.58
C VAL A 159 -7.97 10.15 2.35
N GLN A 160 -7.70 9.24 3.27
CA GLN A 160 -8.35 7.93 3.36
C GLN A 160 -9.39 7.98 4.47
N ILE A 161 -10.65 7.69 4.13
CA ILE A 161 -11.77 7.71 5.06
C ILE A 161 -12.02 6.28 5.59
N GLY A 162 -11.46 6.01 6.75
CA GLY A 162 -11.41 4.68 7.36
C GLY A 162 -10.28 3.81 6.80
N ASN A 163 -9.76 2.91 7.64
CA ASN A 163 -8.77 1.92 7.26
C ASN A 163 -9.43 0.55 7.12
N GLU A 164 -9.18 -0.14 5.98
CA GLU A 164 -9.61 -1.52 5.71
C GLU A 164 -11.08 -1.80 6.08
N THR A 165 -11.98 -0.98 5.59
CA THR A 165 -13.39 -0.95 5.97
C THR A 165 -14.25 -2.06 5.34
N ASN A 166 -13.66 -3.24 5.06
CA ASN A 166 -14.32 -4.40 4.48
C ASN A 166 -15.63 -4.76 5.21
N ASN A 167 -15.59 -4.72 6.54
CA ASN A 167 -16.70 -5.06 7.42
C ASN A 167 -17.34 -3.80 8.04
N GLY A 168 -17.13 -2.63 7.42
CA GLY A 168 -17.54 -1.34 7.94
C GLY A 168 -16.53 -0.75 8.93
N PHE A 169 -16.94 0.28 9.69
CA PHE A 169 -16.15 0.91 10.75
C PHE A 169 -17.06 1.44 11.85
N LEU A 170 -16.50 1.88 12.99
CA LEU A 170 -17.26 2.41 14.11
C LEU A 170 -18.32 1.41 14.64
N TRP A 171 -17.89 0.16 14.86
CA TRP A 171 -18.79 -0.90 15.32
C TRP A 171 -19.41 -0.63 16.70
N PRO A 172 -20.63 -1.18 16.93
CA PRO A 172 -21.48 -1.96 16.02
C PRO A 172 -22.26 -1.08 15.01
N THR A 173 -22.28 0.23 15.20
CA THR A 173 -23.16 1.17 14.48
C THR A 173 -22.90 1.16 12.96
N GLY A 174 -21.66 1.26 12.55
CA GLY A 174 -21.28 1.25 11.12
C GLY A 174 -20.79 -0.12 10.64
N ASN A 175 -21.24 -1.23 11.24
CA ASN A 175 -20.90 -2.56 10.74
C ASN A 175 -21.60 -2.83 9.40
N TYR A 176 -20.83 -3.14 8.37
CA TYR A 176 -21.33 -3.31 7.00
C TYR A 176 -22.31 -4.48 6.87
N GLY A 177 -22.06 -5.60 7.59
CA GLY A 177 -22.90 -6.78 7.51
C GLY A 177 -24.27 -6.63 8.17
N THR A 178 -24.37 -5.85 9.25
CA THR A 178 -25.61 -5.66 10.02
C THR A 178 -26.30 -4.33 9.78
N ASN A 179 -25.55 -3.26 9.50
CA ASN A 179 -26.04 -1.89 9.38
C ASN A 179 -25.49 -1.19 8.12
N PRO A 180 -25.66 -1.75 6.89
CA PRO A 180 -25.01 -1.22 5.69
C PRO A 180 -25.43 0.23 5.37
N SER A 181 -26.67 0.62 5.65
CA SER A 181 -27.12 2.00 5.43
C SER A 181 -26.43 2.98 6.38
N GLN A 182 -26.24 2.62 7.64
CA GLN A 182 -25.54 3.46 8.61
C GLN A 182 -24.04 3.58 8.23
N PHE A 183 -23.43 2.47 7.82
CA PHE A 183 -22.06 2.47 7.29
C PHE A 183 -21.91 3.48 6.14
N ALA A 184 -22.78 3.41 5.14
CA ALA A 184 -22.76 4.35 4.00
C ALA A 184 -22.92 5.81 4.44
N MET A 185 -23.80 6.09 5.41
CA MET A 185 -24.04 7.46 5.92
C MET A 185 -22.84 7.98 6.71
N LEU A 186 -22.16 7.13 7.49
CA LEU A 186 -20.94 7.50 8.21
C LEU A 186 -19.79 7.81 7.24
N LEU A 187 -19.60 7.01 6.19
CA LEU A 187 -18.63 7.33 5.13
C LEU A 187 -18.94 8.68 4.49
N LYS A 188 -20.21 8.92 4.13
CA LYS A 188 -20.64 10.21 3.56
C LYS A 188 -20.36 11.39 4.49
N SER A 189 -20.43 11.20 5.81
CA SER A 189 -20.12 12.27 6.78
C SER A 189 -18.64 12.67 6.73
N GLY A 190 -17.71 11.71 6.69
CA GLY A 190 -16.28 11.98 6.55
C GLY A 190 -15.94 12.58 5.18
N ILE A 191 -16.51 12.02 4.11
CA ILE A 191 -16.31 12.51 2.74
C ILE A 191 -16.82 13.93 2.58
N ARG A 192 -17.98 14.27 3.13
CA ARG A 192 -18.52 15.63 3.13
C ARG A 192 -17.53 16.62 3.76
N ALA A 193 -16.95 16.28 4.90
CA ALA A 193 -15.94 17.12 5.51
C ALA A 193 -14.71 17.33 4.59
N ALA A 194 -14.28 16.29 3.88
CA ALA A 194 -13.18 16.39 2.92
C ALA A 194 -13.53 17.30 1.74
N ARG A 195 -14.73 17.16 1.14
CA ARG A 195 -15.18 17.97 0.00
C ARG A 195 -15.42 19.43 0.38
N GLU A 196 -15.90 19.71 1.59
CA GLU A 196 -16.07 21.06 2.10
C GLU A 196 -14.72 21.73 2.44
N HIS A 197 -13.71 20.94 2.85
CA HIS A 197 -12.36 21.43 3.08
C HIS A 197 -11.66 21.81 1.77
N ASP A 198 -11.68 20.94 0.78
CA ASP A 198 -11.20 21.18 -0.58
C ASP A 198 -12.01 20.32 -1.56
N PRO A 199 -12.81 20.91 -2.46
CA PRO A 199 -13.56 20.15 -3.47
C PRO A 199 -12.72 19.28 -4.39
N LYS A 200 -11.40 19.57 -4.50
CA LYS A 200 -10.46 18.81 -5.33
C LYS A 200 -9.67 17.76 -4.54
N MET A 201 -9.83 17.72 -3.22
CA MET A 201 -9.13 16.75 -2.37
C MET A 201 -9.42 15.33 -2.85
N LYS A 202 -8.38 14.56 -3.05
CA LYS A 202 -8.53 13.15 -3.40
C LYS A 202 -8.99 12.35 -2.18
N VAL A 203 -10.09 11.62 -2.32
CA VAL A 203 -10.67 10.78 -1.28
C VAL A 203 -10.49 9.32 -1.66
N MET A 204 -9.91 8.53 -0.77
CA MET A 204 -9.71 7.09 -0.91
C MET A 204 -10.66 6.33 0.02
N ILE A 205 -11.21 5.22 -0.50
CA ILE A 205 -11.87 4.17 0.29
C ILE A 205 -11.01 2.92 0.20
N HIS A 206 -10.73 2.32 1.35
CA HIS A 206 -9.75 1.26 1.51
C HIS A 206 -10.40 -0.08 1.87
N HIS A 207 -10.05 -1.12 1.10
CA HIS A 207 -10.48 -2.50 1.27
C HIS A 207 -9.26 -3.43 1.39
N ALA A 208 -9.21 -4.25 2.43
CA ALA A 208 -8.17 -5.25 2.61
C ALA A 208 -8.35 -6.40 1.62
N GLY A 209 -7.33 -6.61 0.79
CA GLY A 209 -7.25 -7.74 -0.11
C GLY A 209 -8.19 -7.69 -1.32
N MET A 210 -8.19 -8.82 -2.04
CA MET A 210 -8.94 -9.00 -3.29
C MET A 210 -10.33 -9.59 -3.05
N GLY A 211 -10.46 -10.41 -2.00
CA GLY A 211 -11.69 -11.13 -1.69
C GLY A 211 -12.82 -10.19 -1.33
N GLY A 212 -13.93 -10.24 -2.07
CA GLY A 212 -15.08 -9.37 -1.82
C GLY A 212 -14.97 -7.94 -2.34
N ALA A 213 -13.81 -7.50 -2.83
CA ALA A 213 -13.58 -6.12 -3.28
C ALA A 213 -14.59 -5.66 -4.35
N GLU A 214 -14.92 -6.50 -5.32
CA GLU A 214 -15.88 -6.17 -6.38
C GLU A 214 -17.29 -5.92 -5.82
N ALA A 215 -17.76 -6.75 -4.88
CA ALA A 215 -19.05 -6.56 -4.22
C ALA A 215 -19.06 -5.31 -3.34
N TYR A 216 -17.96 -5.07 -2.61
CA TYR A 216 -17.78 -3.91 -1.76
C TYR A 216 -17.81 -2.59 -2.56
N PHE A 217 -17.05 -2.48 -3.64
CA PHE A 217 -17.06 -1.27 -4.46
C PHE A 217 -18.35 -1.12 -5.29
N LYS A 218 -19.02 -2.23 -5.63
CA LYS A 218 -20.39 -2.16 -6.17
C LYS A 218 -21.36 -1.54 -5.16
N PHE A 219 -21.26 -1.90 -3.87
CA PHE A 219 -22.04 -1.26 -2.81
C PHE A 219 -21.75 0.24 -2.72
N MET A 220 -20.48 0.68 -2.80
CA MET A 220 -20.11 2.10 -2.83
C MET A 220 -20.80 2.84 -3.97
N LYS A 221 -20.77 2.26 -5.18
CA LYS A 221 -21.42 2.83 -6.37
C LYS A 221 -22.94 2.91 -6.19
N THR A 222 -23.58 1.84 -5.71
CA THR A 222 -25.04 1.79 -5.51
C THR A 222 -25.51 2.82 -4.49
N ASN A 223 -24.73 3.07 -3.45
CA ASN A 223 -25.04 4.05 -2.41
C ASN A 223 -24.52 5.46 -2.72
N GLN A 224 -24.00 5.69 -3.92
CA GLN A 224 -23.51 7.00 -4.37
C GLN A 224 -22.49 7.60 -3.40
N ILE A 225 -21.50 6.77 -2.99
CA ILE A 225 -20.36 7.23 -2.18
C ILE A 225 -19.42 8.02 -3.09
N ASP A 226 -19.17 9.29 -2.75
CA ASP A 226 -18.32 10.20 -3.53
C ASP A 226 -16.84 10.06 -3.16
N TYR A 227 -16.15 9.13 -3.81
CA TYR A 227 -14.70 8.91 -3.64
C TYR A 227 -13.99 8.91 -5.00
N ASP A 228 -12.66 9.08 -4.98
CA ASP A 228 -11.83 9.15 -6.19
C ASP A 228 -11.00 7.89 -6.39
N ILE A 229 -10.54 7.26 -5.30
CA ILE A 229 -9.51 6.23 -5.32
C ILE A 229 -10.00 4.97 -4.63
N ILE A 230 -9.85 3.84 -5.31
CA ILE A 230 -9.94 2.50 -4.74
C ILE A 230 -8.57 2.17 -4.12
N GLY A 231 -8.53 2.02 -2.79
CA GLY A 231 -7.37 1.51 -2.05
C GLY A 231 -7.50 0.01 -1.82
N LEU A 232 -6.41 -0.74 -2.05
CA LEU A 232 -6.34 -2.18 -1.78
C LEU A 232 -5.09 -2.49 -0.95
N SER A 233 -5.22 -3.34 0.08
CA SER A 233 -4.04 -3.99 0.68
C SER A 233 -3.69 -5.26 -0.08
N HIS A 234 -2.41 -5.58 -0.20
CA HIS A 234 -1.99 -6.88 -0.70
C HIS A 234 -0.80 -7.44 0.08
N TYR A 235 -1.08 -8.42 0.91
CA TYR A 235 -0.10 -9.20 1.65
C TYR A 235 -0.27 -10.69 1.30
N PRO A 236 0.77 -11.40 0.84
CA PRO A 236 0.66 -12.82 0.47
C PRO A 236 0.07 -13.70 1.58
N LYS A 237 0.36 -13.37 2.84
CA LYS A 237 -0.14 -14.07 4.02
C LYS A 237 -1.67 -14.14 4.10
N TRP A 238 -2.34 -13.03 3.86
CA TRP A 238 -3.81 -12.90 4.08
C TRP A 238 -4.61 -12.80 2.78
N HIS A 239 -3.97 -12.31 1.71
CA HIS A 239 -4.69 -11.95 0.48
C HIS A 239 -4.36 -12.88 -0.69
N GLY A 240 -3.55 -13.93 -0.42
CA GLY A 240 -3.14 -14.90 -1.43
C GLY A 240 -1.85 -14.52 -2.16
N LYS A 241 -1.18 -15.52 -2.68
CA LYS A 241 0.18 -15.42 -3.22
C LYS A 241 0.24 -15.04 -4.70
N SER A 242 -0.90 -14.98 -5.39
CA SER A 242 -0.95 -14.72 -6.84
C SER A 242 -1.04 -13.23 -7.14
N LEU A 243 0.06 -12.66 -7.61
CA LEU A 243 0.09 -11.29 -8.13
C LEU A 243 -0.74 -11.12 -9.41
N ASP A 244 -0.90 -12.19 -10.21
CA ASP A 244 -1.73 -12.15 -11.41
C ASP A 244 -3.22 -12.08 -11.04
N SER A 245 -3.64 -12.70 -9.93
CA SER A 245 -4.99 -12.53 -9.39
C SER A 245 -5.24 -11.09 -8.93
N LEU A 246 -4.25 -10.45 -8.29
CA LEU A 246 -4.33 -9.04 -7.94
C LEU A 246 -4.50 -8.17 -9.19
N ALA A 247 -3.69 -8.40 -10.22
CA ALA A 247 -3.78 -7.65 -11.49
C ALA A 247 -5.17 -7.81 -12.13
N ALA A 248 -5.73 -9.03 -12.13
CA ALA A 248 -7.05 -9.30 -12.68
C ALA A 248 -8.17 -8.59 -11.90
N VAL A 249 -8.11 -8.57 -10.55
CA VAL A 249 -9.08 -7.83 -9.73
C VAL A 249 -8.96 -6.32 -9.97
N MET A 250 -7.74 -5.77 -9.98
CA MET A 250 -7.53 -4.36 -10.29
C MET A 250 -8.09 -3.97 -11.66
N LEU A 251 -7.97 -4.83 -12.67
CA LEU A 251 -8.53 -4.58 -14.00
C LEU A 251 -10.05 -4.52 -13.95
N ARG A 252 -10.71 -5.52 -13.34
CA ARG A 252 -12.18 -5.55 -13.21
C ARG A 252 -12.73 -4.36 -12.42
N LEU A 253 -12.04 -3.94 -11.35
CA LEU A 253 -12.41 -2.74 -10.58
C LEU A 253 -12.26 -1.47 -11.41
N ALA A 254 -11.17 -1.36 -12.18
CA ALA A 254 -10.94 -0.23 -13.09
C ALA A 254 -12.05 -0.11 -14.15
N ASP A 255 -12.49 -1.25 -14.70
CA ASP A 255 -13.53 -1.31 -15.73
C ASP A 255 -14.92 -1.00 -15.18
N ALA A 256 -15.24 -1.51 -13.97
CA ALA A 256 -16.58 -1.38 -13.38
C ALA A 256 -16.84 0.01 -12.75
N HIS A 257 -15.79 0.67 -12.24
CA HIS A 257 -15.95 1.87 -11.40
C HIS A 257 -15.34 3.14 -12.00
N GLU A 258 -14.43 3.03 -12.97
CA GLU A 258 -13.70 4.16 -13.57
C GLU A 258 -12.98 5.06 -12.55
N LYS A 259 -12.60 4.47 -11.39
CA LYS A 259 -11.84 5.11 -10.31
C LYS A 259 -10.36 4.78 -10.44
N ASP A 260 -9.52 5.67 -9.92
CA ASP A 260 -8.10 5.40 -9.79
C ASP A 260 -7.87 4.29 -8.76
N ILE A 261 -6.82 3.46 -8.94
CA ILE A 261 -6.51 2.33 -8.07
C ILE A 261 -5.13 2.51 -7.47
N ASN A 262 -5.05 2.39 -6.15
CA ASN A 262 -3.78 2.38 -5.42
C ASN A 262 -3.69 1.07 -4.60
N VAL A 263 -2.54 0.39 -4.67
CA VAL A 263 -2.24 -0.69 -3.72
C VAL A 263 -1.63 -0.02 -2.49
N CYS A 264 -2.48 0.39 -1.56
CA CYS A 264 -2.17 1.30 -0.47
C CYS A 264 -1.50 0.62 0.74
N GLU A 265 -1.42 -0.71 0.73
CA GLU A 265 -0.59 -1.44 1.68
C GLU A 265 0.03 -2.66 1.01
N ILE A 266 1.34 -2.72 1.06
CA ILE A 266 2.17 -3.85 0.63
C ILE A 266 3.35 -3.99 1.59
N ALA A 267 3.80 -5.21 1.83
CA ALA A 267 5.10 -5.50 2.40
C ALA A 267 5.55 -6.90 1.97
N TYR A 268 6.85 -7.16 2.09
CA TYR A 268 7.42 -8.47 1.82
C TYR A 268 8.72 -8.66 2.61
N PRO A 269 9.02 -9.84 3.17
CA PRO A 269 10.19 -10.03 3.99
C PRO A 269 11.49 -10.08 3.16
N PHE A 270 12.54 -9.45 3.71
CA PHE A 270 13.89 -9.54 3.18
C PHE A 270 14.71 -10.65 3.85
N THR A 271 14.17 -11.28 4.90
CA THR A 271 14.82 -12.35 5.66
C THR A 271 13.78 -13.13 6.46
N SER A 272 14.07 -14.39 6.77
CA SER A 272 13.35 -15.19 7.78
C SER A 272 13.95 -15.04 9.19
N GLY A 273 15.03 -14.26 9.35
CA GLY A 273 15.69 -14.04 10.62
C GLY A 273 14.94 -13.06 11.52
N TRP A 274 15.41 -12.97 12.76
CA TRP A 274 14.87 -12.11 13.82
C TRP A 274 15.99 -11.20 14.35
N ASN A 275 15.67 -9.94 14.65
CA ASN A 275 16.60 -8.98 15.21
C ASN A 275 16.41 -8.80 16.73
N ASP A 276 15.19 -9.01 17.22
CA ASP A 276 14.86 -9.04 18.64
C ASP A 276 14.04 -10.31 18.98
N ASN A 277 13.41 -10.38 20.15
CA ASN A 277 12.56 -11.50 20.56
C ASN A 277 11.06 -11.24 20.28
N THR A 278 10.73 -10.18 19.56
CA THR A 278 9.34 -9.92 19.13
C THR A 278 9.00 -10.89 18.00
N ASN A 279 7.86 -11.56 18.12
CA ASN A 279 7.45 -12.56 17.14
C ASN A 279 7.09 -11.89 15.80
N ASN A 280 7.83 -12.22 14.75
CA ASN A 280 7.53 -11.76 13.39
C ASN A 280 6.20 -12.33 12.90
N ILE A 281 5.30 -11.44 12.42
CA ILE A 281 3.97 -11.83 11.93
C ILE A 281 4.08 -12.67 10.66
N VAL A 282 5.01 -12.33 9.75
CA VAL A 282 5.21 -13.03 8.48
C VAL A 282 6.40 -13.98 8.57
N GLY A 283 6.17 -15.25 8.27
CA GLY A 283 7.17 -16.32 8.28
C GLY A 283 7.28 -17.04 6.94
N ASP A 284 8.09 -18.12 6.89
CA ASP A 284 8.40 -18.84 5.65
C ASP A 284 7.19 -19.39 4.91
N ASN A 285 6.15 -19.80 5.62
CA ASN A 285 4.91 -20.30 5.02
C ASN A 285 4.13 -19.24 4.25
N ASP A 286 4.42 -17.96 4.48
CA ASP A 286 3.73 -16.84 3.87
C ASP A 286 4.40 -16.38 2.55
N LEU A 287 5.60 -16.91 2.24
CA LEU A 287 6.38 -16.54 1.08
C LEU A 287 5.78 -17.02 -0.25
N VAL A 288 6.08 -16.31 -1.31
CA VAL A 288 5.74 -16.66 -2.70
C VAL A 288 6.91 -17.42 -3.33
N LEU A 289 7.07 -18.68 -2.92
CA LEU A 289 8.16 -19.55 -3.36
C LEU A 289 7.80 -20.32 -4.64
N PRO A 290 8.81 -20.66 -5.47
CA PRO A 290 10.23 -20.30 -5.38
C PRO A 290 10.57 -18.90 -5.92
N ALA A 291 9.59 -18.15 -6.46
CA ALA A 291 9.81 -16.92 -7.22
C ALA A 291 10.44 -15.79 -6.39
N TYR A 292 10.05 -15.67 -5.12
CA TYR A 292 10.50 -14.59 -4.26
C TYR A 292 10.87 -15.14 -2.87
N PRO A 293 12.11 -15.63 -2.67
CA PRO A 293 12.56 -16.07 -1.35
C PRO A 293 12.72 -14.87 -0.40
N ALA A 294 12.72 -15.14 0.94
CA ALA A 294 12.98 -14.11 1.96
C ALA A 294 14.48 -13.72 1.96
N THR A 295 14.86 -12.94 0.97
CA THR A 295 16.19 -12.34 0.78
C THR A 295 16.02 -10.90 0.33
N GLN A 296 17.05 -10.08 0.45
CA GLN A 296 17.02 -8.69 -0.02
C GLN A 296 16.63 -8.59 -1.51
N GLU A 297 17.15 -9.47 -2.35
CA GLU A 297 16.81 -9.51 -3.78
C GLU A 297 15.41 -10.07 -4.01
N GLY A 298 14.95 -11.05 -3.23
CA GLY A 298 13.59 -11.58 -3.31
C GLY A 298 12.55 -10.54 -2.92
N GLN A 299 12.77 -9.78 -1.84
CA GLN A 299 11.94 -8.64 -1.45
C GLN A 299 11.86 -7.62 -2.59
N LYS A 300 13.01 -7.18 -3.10
CA LYS A 300 13.09 -6.24 -4.22
C LYS A 300 12.33 -6.74 -5.45
N ALA A 301 12.56 -7.99 -5.85
CA ALA A 301 11.93 -8.57 -7.04
C ALA A 301 10.39 -8.63 -6.91
N PHE A 302 9.87 -9.06 -5.75
CA PHE A 302 8.45 -9.07 -5.46
C PHE A 302 7.83 -7.67 -5.60
N LEU A 303 8.44 -6.68 -4.97
CA LEU A 303 7.95 -5.30 -4.96
C LEU A 303 7.97 -4.66 -6.35
N LEU A 304 9.04 -4.86 -7.12
CA LEU A 304 9.14 -4.36 -8.49
C LEU A 304 8.12 -5.03 -9.42
N ARG A 305 7.84 -6.33 -9.22
CA ARG A 305 6.76 -7.01 -9.96
C ARG A 305 5.41 -6.41 -9.64
N LEU A 306 5.10 -6.18 -8.36
CA LEU A 306 3.84 -5.56 -7.94
C LEU A 306 3.71 -4.15 -8.52
N ARG A 307 4.74 -3.31 -8.39
CA ARG A 307 4.77 -1.98 -8.98
C ARG A 307 4.45 -2.04 -10.49
N THR A 308 5.09 -2.94 -11.23
CA THR A 308 4.85 -3.13 -12.67
C THR A 308 3.38 -3.45 -12.98
N LEU A 309 2.70 -4.24 -12.13
CA LEU A 309 1.28 -4.54 -12.32
C LEU A 309 0.40 -3.32 -12.12
N VAL A 310 0.70 -2.49 -11.12
CA VAL A 310 -0.02 -1.24 -10.88
C VAL A 310 0.22 -0.25 -12.03
N GLU A 311 1.45 -0.10 -12.51
CA GLU A 311 1.80 0.78 -13.64
C GLU A 311 1.08 0.38 -14.93
N LYS A 312 0.96 -0.93 -15.19
CA LYS A 312 0.27 -1.48 -16.37
C LYS A 312 -1.25 -1.37 -16.29
N ASN A 313 -1.82 -1.21 -15.12
CA ASN A 313 -3.25 -0.98 -14.99
C ASN A 313 -3.60 0.43 -15.48
N ARG A 314 -4.61 0.54 -16.37
CA ARG A 314 -5.00 1.83 -16.97
C ARG A 314 -5.41 2.90 -15.94
N ARG A 315 -5.91 2.48 -14.79
CA ARG A 315 -6.30 3.30 -13.65
C ARG A 315 -5.34 3.19 -12.46
N GLY A 316 -4.25 2.44 -12.60
CA GLY A 316 -3.25 2.33 -11.53
C GLY A 316 -2.60 3.69 -11.27
N MET A 317 -2.76 4.22 -10.07
CA MET A 317 -2.20 5.51 -9.71
C MET A 317 -1.04 5.43 -8.72
N GLY A 318 -0.75 4.24 -8.18
CA GLY A 318 0.38 4.10 -7.28
C GLY A 318 0.30 2.94 -6.30
N PHE A 319 1.25 2.94 -5.41
CA PHE A 319 1.38 2.00 -4.30
C PHE A 319 1.84 2.71 -3.04
N CYS A 320 1.70 2.05 -1.88
CA CYS A 320 2.30 2.47 -0.62
C CYS A 320 2.90 1.24 0.09
N TYR A 321 4.18 1.30 0.44
CA TYR A 321 4.78 0.28 1.30
C TYR A 321 4.36 0.55 2.74
N TRP A 322 3.80 -0.46 3.41
CA TRP A 322 3.35 -0.33 4.78
C TRP A 322 4.48 -0.62 5.77
N ALA A 323 4.74 0.36 6.65
CA ALA A 323 5.72 0.30 7.74
C ALA A 323 7.14 -0.14 7.30
N PRO A 324 7.72 0.47 6.24
CA PRO A 324 9.07 0.11 5.79
C PRO A 324 10.17 0.52 6.78
N ASP A 325 9.84 1.42 7.70
CA ASP A 325 10.69 1.95 8.77
C ASP A 325 10.58 1.18 10.09
N TRP A 326 9.64 0.21 10.20
CA TRP A 326 9.39 -0.48 11.47
C TRP A 326 10.46 -1.55 11.76
N VAL A 327 11.64 -1.09 12.09
CA VAL A 327 12.79 -1.89 12.53
C VAL A 327 12.67 -2.28 14.01
N ALA A 328 13.49 -3.20 14.50
CA ALA A 328 13.66 -3.43 15.93
C ALA A 328 14.26 -2.19 16.59
N PHE A 329 13.56 -1.59 17.54
CA PHE A 329 13.99 -0.32 18.16
C PHE A 329 13.95 -0.31 19.69
N LYS A 330 13.45 -1.40 20.32
CA LYS A 330 13.38 -1.54 21.78
C LYS A 330 14.51 -2.42 22.35
N GLY A 331 15.50 -2.77 21.51
CA GLY A 331 16.66 -3.57 21.90
C GLY A 331 16.46 -5.07 21.67
N LYS A 332 17.58 -5.81 21.63
CA LYS A 332 17.65 -7.23 21.22
C LYS A 332 16.80 -8.21 22.04
N ASN A 333 16.47 -7.85 23.27
CA ASN A 333 15.69 -8.73 24.16
C ASN A 333 14.20 -8.31 24.22
N ALA A 334 13.79 -7.34 23.45
CA ALA A 334 12.39 -6.88 23.40
C ALA A 334 11.48 -8.01 22.91
N THR A 335 10.31 -8.13 23.50
CA THR A 335 9.23 -9.03 23.05
C THR A 335 8.00 -8.26 22.54
N ASP A 336 8.10 -6.93 22.56
CA ASP A 336 7.08 -5.95 22.15
C ASP A 336 7.69 -4.86 21.23
N GLY A 337 8.78 -5.16 20.53
CA GLY A 337 9.42 -4.30 19.54
C GLY A 337 8.68 -4.29 18.21
N SER A 338 9.38 -4.60 17.12
CA SER A 338 8.75 -4.68 15.79
C SER A 338 8.35 -6.10 15.42
N ALA A 339 7.06 -6.37 15.31
CA ALA A 339 6.56 -7.62 14.71
C ALA A 339 6.69 -7.64 13.18
N TRP A 340 7.31 -6.62 12.58
CA TRP A 340 7.43 -6.36 11.14
C TRP A 340 8.86 -6.18 10.66
N GLU A 341 9.83 -6.28 11.58
CA GLU A 341 11.23 -5.97 11.32
C GLU A 341 11.84 -6.73 10.14
N ASN A 342 11.38 -7.97 9.90
CA ASN A 342 11.83 -8.78 8.77
C ASN A 342 11.26 -8.33 7.42
N GLN A 343 10.29 -7.42 7.43
CA GLN A 343 9.69 -6.80 6.26
C GLN A 343 10.08 -5.32 6.09
N ALA A 344 10.87 -4.76 7.01
CA ALA A 344 11.37 -3.40 6.87
C ALA A 344 12.16 -3.23 5.55
N GLN A 345 12.30 -2.00 5.07
CA GLN A 345 13.21 -1.67 3.97
C GLN A 345 14.59 -1.21 4.48
N PHE A 346 14.89 -1.58 5.70
CA PHE A 346 16.18 -1.46 6.35
C PHE A 346 16.59 -2.82 6.91
N ASP A 347 17.87 -3.14 6.86
CA ASP A 347 18.40 -4.37 7.47
C ASP A 347 18.44 -4.27 9.01
N PHE A 348 18.93 -5.32 9.65
CA PHE A 348 19.06 -5.38 11.12
C PHE A 348 20.12 -4.43 11.71
N GLN A 349 20.81 -3.68 10.89
CA GLN A 349 21.69 -2.58 11.26
C GLN A 349 21.07 -1.22 10.87
N ASN A 350 19.78 -1.19 10.54
CA ASN A 350 19.03 -0.02 10.07
C ASN A 350 19.61 0.61 8.79
N LYS A 351 20.31 -0.17 7.96
CA LYS A 351 20.85 0.28 6.68
C LYS A 351 19.84 0.01 5.56
N ALA A 352 19.61 1.01 4.71
CA ALA A 352 18.66 0.94 3.60
C ALA A 352 18.95 -0.20 2.63
N LEU A 353 17.92 -0.98 2.32
CA LEU A 353 17.96 -2.17 1.47
C LEU A 353 17.87 -1.85 -0.03
N PRO A 354 18.27 -2.78 -0.92
CA PRO A 354 18.07 -2.67 -2.36
C PRO A 354 16.62 -2.47 -2.77
N SER A 355 15.66 -2.91 -1.95
CA SER A 355 14.22 -2.73 -2.19
C SER A 355 13.76 -1.28 -2.22
N MET A 356 14.57 -0.31 -1.75
CA MET A 356 14.34 1.13 -1.97
C MET A 356 14.24 1.49 -3.46
N GLU A 357 14.73 0.65 -4.36
CA GLU A 357 14.55 0.84 -5.82
C GLU A 357 13.08 0.81 -6.25
N LEU A 358 12.18 0.33 -5.40
CA LEU A 358 10.73 0.42 -5.57
C LEU A 358 10.26 1.85 -5.89
N TYR A 359 10.90 2.86 -5.30
CA TYR A 359 10.49 4.27 -5.43
C TYR A 359 11.13 5.01 -6.63
N LYS A 360 12.13 4.45 -7.31
CA LYS A 360 12.79 5.11 -8.44
C LYS A 360 11.79 5.45 -9.56
N GLN A 361 12.04 6.57 -10.25
CA GLN A 361 11.27 6.95 -11.44
C GLN A 361 11.56 6.02 -12.61
#